data_2509811a9fbc98cbeeb820b0b2a76ee8
#
_entry.id   2509811a9fbc98cbeeb820b0b2a76ee8
#
_cell.length_a   1.000
_cell.length_b   1.000
_cell.length_c   1.000
_cell.angle_alpha   90.00
_cell.angle_beta   90.00
_cell.angle_gamma   90.00
#
_symmetry.space_group_name_H-M   'P 1'
#
loop_
_entity.id
_entity.type
_entity.pdbx_description
1 polymer ?
#
loop_
_entity_poly.entity_id
_entity_poly.type
_entity_poly.pdbx_seq_one_letter_code
_entity_poly.pdbx_strand_id
1 'polypeptide(L)'
;LEKLQFRFTPGAEEKFYKQLKIACRANEVDFTNGRYIDEQLEQASARMSARLMANRCGEYKKEDLMLITEEDIVTLPEGDPGKALEKLKAMIGLRALKQSIVQHLSYVYFIRERQKHGFDDTLPPLNMIFSGNPGTGKMTVAKMMGEIYHSVGILLRPNVTVQDGRQLTGDGGLTPQQGAEVLMNGAAGGILYIDHADVLPRSEWGLALFEALLSNLSTEECGDTIVVLGGYPERVDKMLEMNPALKNYFPYVFSFNDYTPEELMQIAENKLKEKAYVFHPKAREVFGELIRKAYENRDKNFG
;
A
#
# COMPACT_ATOMS: atom_id res chain seq x y z
N LEU A 1 5.41 -21.64 24.00
CA LEU A 1 6.84 -21.85 23.69
C LEU A 1 7.48 -22.86 24.62
N GLU A 2 7.33 -22.73 25.94
CA GLU A 2 7.91 -23.69 26.91
C GLU A 2 7.45 -25.13 26.68
N LYS A 3 6.18 -25.35 26.29
CA LYS A 3 5.65 -26.69 25.95
C LYS A 3 6.25 -27.26 24.66
N LEU A 4 6.66 -26.41 23.72
CA LEU A 4 7.23 -26.81 22.42
C LEU A 4 8.75 -26.82 22.42
N GLN A 5 9.40 -26.43 23.54
CA GLN A 5 10.85 -26.37 23.73
C GLN A 5 11.58 -25.46 22.73
N PHE A 6 10.89 -24.51 22.07
CA PHE A 6 11.52 -23.53 21.19
C PHE A 6 11.87 -22.26 21.95
N ARG A 7 12.92 -21.57 21.47
CA ARG A 7 13.34 -20.25 21.94
C ARG A 7 13.51 -19.32 20.74
N PHE A 8 13.19 -18.07 20.93
CA PHE A 8 13.46 -17.04 19.93
C PHE A 8 14.82 -16.40 20.19
N THR A 9 15.50 -15.97 19.10
CA THR A 9 16.49 -14.90 19.23
C THR A 9 15.79 -13.58 19.55
N PRO A 10 16.49 -12.61 20.18
CA PRO A 10 15.86 -11.31 20.51
C PRO A 10 15.20 -10.63 19.31
N GLY A 11 15.85 -10.63 18.14
CA GLY A 11 15.29 -10.06 16.93
C GLY A 11 14.13 -10.87 16.33
N ALA A 12 14.12 -12.20 16.48
CA ALA A 12 13.00 -13.03 16.08
C ALA A 12 11.77 -12.78 16.98
N GLU A 13 11.98 -12.59 18.27
CA GLU A 13 10.92 -12.26 19.23
C GLU A 13 10.29 -10.92 18.90
N GLU A 14 11.10 -9.89 18.65
CA GLU A 14 10.63 -8.57 18.26
C GLU A 14 9.81 -8.59 16.96
N LYS A 15 10.33 -9.27 15.92
CA LYS A 15 9.63 -9.47 14.66
C LYS A 15 8.27 -10.17 14.84
N PHE A 16 8.27 -11.27 15.60
CA PHE A 16 7.05 -12.03 15.86
C PHE A 16 6.01 -11.22 16.61
N TYR A 17 6.45 -10.46 17.63
CA TYR A 17 5.59 -9.59 18.40
C TYR A 17 4.99 -8.46 17.54
N LYS A 18 5.79 -7.89 16.64
CA LYS A 18 5.34 -6.87 15.68
C LYS A 18 4.25 -7.42 14.76
N GLN A 19 4.41 -8.63 14.22
CA GLN A 19 3.38 -9.28 13.40
C GLN A 19 2.08 -9.49 14.18
N LEU A 20 2.17 -9.99 15.39
CA LEU A 20 0.98 -10.20 16.23
C LEU A 20 0.25 -8.89 16.52
N LYS A 21 1.00 -7.83 16.85
CA LYS A 21 0.43 -6.50 17.11
C LYS A 21 -0.38 -5.98 15.91
N ILE A 22 0.13 -6.17 14.69
CA ILE A 22 -0.53 -5.73 13.47
C ILE A 22 -1.75 -6.59 13.17
N ALA A 23 -1.66 -7.90 13.30
CA ALA A 23 -2.80 -8.80 13.12
C ALA A 23 -3.93 -8.50 14.11
N CYS A 24 -3.59 -8.23 15.39
CA CYS A 24 -4.55 -7.81 16.40
C CYS A 24 -5.23 -6.48 16.04
N ARG A 25 -4.47 -5.48 15.56
CA ARG A 25 -4.99 -4.16 15.21
C ARG A 25 -5.89 -4.21 13.99
N ALA A 26 -5.53 -5.03 13.02
CA ALA A 26 -6.27 -5.18 11.76
C ALA A 26 -7.64 -5.84 11.94
N ASN A 27 -7.94 -6.37 13.12
CA ASN A 27 -9.21 -7.06 13.42
C ASN A 27 -9.57 -8.08 12.32
N GLU A 28 -8.57 -8.86 11.87
CA GLU A 28 -8.76 -9.83 10.79
C GLU A 28 -9.83 -10.84 11.17
N VAL A 29 -10.71 -11.15 10.22
CA VAL A 29 -11.79 -12.14 10.39
C VAL A 29 -11.21 -13.50 10.79
N ASP A 30 -9.96 -13.78 10.38
CA ASP A 30 -9.23 -15.01 10.68
C ASP A 30 -8.34 -14.91 11.95
N PHE A 31 -8.32 -13.75 12.62
CA PHE A 31 -7.56 -13.61 13.87
C PHE A 31 -8.30 -14.34 15.01
N THR A 32 -8.08 -15.63 15.10
CA THR A 32 -8.67 -16.52 16.11
C THR A 32 -7.79 -16.63 17.36
N ASN A 33 -7.20 -15.52 17.83
CA ASN A 33 -6.38 -15.44 19.04
C ASN A 33 -5.31 -16.57 19.10
N GLY A 34 -5.53 -17.59 19.93
CA GLY A 34 -4.57 -18.69 20.14
C GLY A 34 -4.25 -19.49 18.88
N ARG A 35 -5.22 -19.74 18.01
CA ARG A 35 -4.97 -20.51 16.76
C ARG A 35 -4.03 -19.77 15.81
N TYR A 36 -4.20 -18.47 15.66
CA TYR A 36 -3.33 -17.67 14.82
C TYR A 36 -1.87 -17.73 15.31
N ILE A 37 -1.67 -17.66 16.63
CA ILE A 37 -0.34 -17.80 17.26
C ILE A 37 0.23 -19.19 16.99
N ASP A 38 -0.57 -20.24 17.16
CA ASP A 38 -0.16 -21.62 16.92
C ASP A 38 0.25 -21.84 15.45
N GLU A 39 -0.54 -21.33 14.50
CA GLU A 39 -0.24 -21.38 13.05
C GLU A 39 1.07 -20.65 12.71
N GLN A 40 1.30 -19.46 13.26
CA GLN A 40 2.53 -18.71 13.03
C GLN A 40 3.75 -19.43 13.62
N LEU A 41 3.61 -20.06 14.79
CA LEU A 41 4.67 -20.87 15.41
C LEU A 41 4.96 -22.15 14.61
N GLU A 42 3.94 -22.82 14.09
CA GLU A 42 4.10 -23.98 13.21
C GLU A 42 4.84 -23.60 11.92
N GLN A 43 4.47 -22.49 11.31
CA GLN A 43 5.16 -21.98 10.13
C GLN A 43 6.63 -21.62 10.41
N ALA A 44 6.91 -20.96 11.53
CA ALA A 44 8.27 -20.63 11.95
C ALA A 44 9.10 -21.90 12.19
N SER A 45 8.53 -22.91 12.85
CA SER A 45 9.21 -24.18 13.11
C SER A 45 9.49 -24.98 11.83
N ALA A 46 8.55 -24.96 10.86
CA ALA A 46 8.74 -25.59 9.55
C ALA A 46 9.91 -24.95 8.78
N ARG A 47 10.03 -23.61 8.83
CA ARG A 47 11.14 -22.89 8.18
C ARG A 47 12.47 -23.11 8.87
N MET A 48 12.49 -23.09 10.19
CA MET A 48 13.68 -23.48 10.95
C MET A 48 14.17 -24.87 10.52
N SER A 49 13.26 -25.84 10.39
CA SER A 49 13.59 -27.17 9.91
C SER A 49 14.17 -27.15 8.50
N ALA A 50 13.59 -26.37 7.59
CA ALA A 50 14.08 -26.21 6.23
C ALA A 50 15.46 -25.54 6.18
N ARG A 51 15.70 -24.49 6.98
CA ARG A 51 17.00 -23.81 7.12
C ARG A 51 18.06 -24.76 7.62
N LEU A 52 17.76 -25.53 8.65
CA LEU A 52 18.70 -26.53 9.21
C LEU A 52 19.01 -27.62 8.19
N MET A 53 18.02 -28.09 7.41
CA MET A 53 18.26 -29.09 6.35
C MET A 53 19.08 -28.52 5.18
N ALA A 54 18.97 -27.23 4.86
CA ALA A 54 19.75 -26.58 3.81
C ALA A 54 21.24 -26.48 4.16
N ASN A 55 21.56 -26.32 5.43
CA ASN A 55 22.92 -26.24 5.96
C ASN A 55 23.54 -27.62 6.17
N ARG A 56 23.69 -28.39 5.11
CA ARG A 56 24.08 -29.84 5.10
C ARG A 56 25.45 -30.18 5.68
N CYS A 57 26.20 -29.29 6.30
CA CYS A 57 27.62 -29.52 6.66
C CYS A 57 27.94 -29.42 8.15
N GLY A 58 27.02 -29.62 9.09
CA GLY A 58 27.33 -29.47 10.49
C GLY A 58 26.66 -30.52 11.43
N GLU A 59 27.38 -30.91 12.46
CA GLU A 59 26.78 -31.51 13.64
C GLU A 59 25.96 -30.43 14.35
N TYR A 60 24.64 -30.57 14.35
CA TYR A 60 23.75 -29.66 15.06
C TYR A 60 23.87 -29.85 16.56
N LYS A 61 24.11 -28.77 17.29
CA LYS A 61 23.96 -28.78 18.74
C LYS A 61 22.47 -28.79 19.10
N LYS A 62 22.13 -29.39 20.23
CA LYS A 62 20.75 -29.42 20.71
C LYS A 62 20.12 -28.01 20.79
N GLU A 63 20.93 -27.01 21.08
CA GLU A 63 20.52 -25.61 21.17
C GLU A 63 20.10 -25.03 19.80
N ASP A 64 20.79 -25.40 18.72
CA ASP A 64 20.49 -24.94 17.35
C ASP A 64 19.14 -25.49 16.86
N LEU A 65 18.77 -26.71 17.31
CA LEU A 65 17.51 -27.37 16.98
C LEU A 65 16.29 -26.79 17.72
N MET A 66 16.50 -25.86 18.63
CA MET A 66 15.47 -25.24 19.45
C MET A 66 15.36 -23.75 19.23
N LEU A 67 16.26 -23.16 18.41
CA LEU A 67 16.39 -21.72 18.25
C LEU A 67 15.75 -21.22 16.96
N ILE A 68 14.62 -20.52 17.08
CA ILE A 68 13.96 -19.80 16.00
C ILE A 68 14.68 -18.46 15.81
N THR A 69 15.19 -18.22 14.60
CA THR A 69 15.90 -17.00 14.22
C THR A 69 14.99 -16.04 13.45
N GLU A 70 15.47 -14.84 13.19
CA GLU A 70 14.75 -13.82 12.42
C GLU A 70 14.40 -14.26 10.99
N GLU A 71 15.22 -15.17 10.41
CA GLU A 71 15.00 -15.76 9.09
C GLU A 71 13.81 -16.73 9.08
N ASP A 72 13.52 -17.35 10.21
CA ASP A 72 12.42 -18.30 10.36
C ASP A 72 11.07 -17.60 10.55
N ILE A 73 11.10 -16.33 11.02
CA ILE A 73 9.92 -15.48 11.12
C ILE A 73 9.74 -14.77 9.79
N VAL A 74 8.87 -15.29 8.95
CA VAL A 74 8.53 -14.61 7.70
C VAL A 74 7.59 -13.45 7.98
N THR A 75 8.09 -12.29 7.71
CA THR A 75 7.29 -11.10 7.69
C THR A 75 6.48 -11.00 6.39
N LEU A 76 6.83 -11.75 5.33
CA LEU A 76 6.24 -11.50 4.02
C LEU A 76 6.39 -12.71 3.09
N PRO A 77 5.36 -13.07 2.30
CA PRO A 77 5.58 -13.91 1.15
C PRO A 77 6.57 -13.21 0.22
N GLU A 78 7.59 -13.92 -0.22
CA GLU A 78 8.45 -13.47 -1.31
C GLU A 78 7.59 -13.41 -2.58
N GLY A 79 6.90 -12.29 -2.76
CA GLY A 79 6.27 -11.97 -4.03
C GLY A 79 7.35 -11.67 -5.06
N ASP A 80 7.05 -11.89 -6.32
CA ASP A 80 7.90 -11.45 -7.41
C ASP A 80 7.63 -9.96 -7.68
N PRO A 81 8.50 -9.03 -7.23
CA PRO A 81 8.30 -7.59 -7.45
C PRO A 81 8.23 -7.27 -8.95
N GLY A 82 8.85 -8.11 -9.79
CA GLY A 82 8.85 -7.97 -11.23
C GLY A 82 7.45 -8.06 -11.82
N LYS A 83 6.64 -9.01 -11.38
CA LYS A 83 5.27 -9.17 -11.90
C LYS A 83 4.35 -7.99 -11.62
N ALA A 84 4.38 -7.45 -10.41
CA ALA A 84 3.58 -6.27 -10.07
C ALA A 84 4.07 -5.02 -10.81
N LEU A 85 5.39 -4.87 -10.97
CA LEU A 85 6.00 -3.80 -11.75
C LEU A 85 5.67 -3.93 -13.25
N GLU A 86 5.61 -5.14 -13.81
CA GLU A 86 5.19 -5.38 -15.19
C GLU A 86 3.73 -4.99 -15.40
N LYS A 87 2.82 -5.30 -14.47
CA LYS A 87 1.43 -4.83 -14.50
C LYS A 87 1.36 -3.30 -14.57
N LEU A 88 2.15 -2.60 -13.74
CA LEU A 88 2.23 -1.14 -13.76
C LEU A 88 2.76 -0.62 -15.11
N LYS A 89 3.82 -1.22 -15.64
CA LYS A 89 4.38 -0.86 -16.95
C LYS A 89 3.40 -1.10 -18.09
N ALA A 90 2.58 -2.15 -18.00
CA ALA A 90 1.58 -2.52 -19.01
C ALA A 90 0.34 -1.62 -19.03
N MET A 91 0.11 -0.79 -18.01
CA MET A 91 -0.98 0.19 -18.03
C MET A 91 -0.86 1.08 -19.28
N ILE A 92 -2.00 1.48 -19.82
CA ILE A 92 -2.05 2.40 -20.96
C ILE A 92 -1.75 3.83 -20.46
N GLY A 93 -1.02 4.61 -21.25
CA GLY A 93 -0.71 6.00 -20.94
C GLY A 93 0.20 6.20 -19.72
N LEU A 94 0.02 7.33 -19.05
CA LEU A 94 0.64 7.71 -17.77
C LEU A 94 2.19 7.57 -17.76
N ARG A 95 2.88 7.90 -18.86
CA ARG A 95 4.33 7.66 -19.02
C ARG A 95 5.17 8.33 -17.94
N ALA A 96 4.92 9.62 -17.68
CA ALA A 96 5.66 10.37 -16.67
C ALA A 96 5.44 9.79 -15.26
N LEU A 97 4.17 9.47 -14.93
CA LEU A 97 3.81 8.82 -13.67
C LEU A 97 4.57 7.50 -13.48
N LYS A 98 4.55 6.63 -14.50
CA LYS A 98 5.26 5.33 -14.45
C LYS A 98 6.75 5.49 -14.20
N GLN A 99 7.39 6.46 -14.87
CA GLN A 99 8.81 6.75 -14.65
C GLN A 99 9.06 7.19 -13.19
N SER A 100 8.26 8.10 -12.68
CA SER A 100 8.37 8.58 -11.30
C SER A 100 8.17 7.45 -10.27
N ILE A 101 7.18 6.58 -10.50
CA ILE A 101 6.93 5.42 -9.62
C ILE A 101 8.10 4.43 -9.71
N VAL A 102 8.62 4.13 -10.90
CA VAL A 102 9.77 3.23 -11.06
C VAL A 102 11.00 3.77 -10.36
N GLN A 103 11.29 5.07 -10.48
CA GLN A 103 12.40 5.72 -9.77
C GLN A 103 12.22 5.62 -8.25
N HIS A 104 11.03 5.92 -7.75
CA HIS A 104 10.68 5.80 -6.34
C HIS A 104 10.89 4.37 -5.83
N LEU A 105 10.34 3.37 -6.53
CA LEU A 105 10.46 1.96 -6.15
C LEU A 105 11.91 1.47 -6.21
N SER A 106 12.69 1.92 -7.20
CA SER A 106 14.12 1.58 -7.30
C SER A 106 14.90 2.10 -6.10
N TYR A 107 14.59 3.31 -5.63
CA TYR A 107 15.19 3.88 -4.44
C TYR A 107 14.81 3.09 -3.17
N VAL A 108 13.53 2.79 -3.01
CA VAL A 108 13.01 2.00 -1.88
C VAL A 108 13.65 0.61 -1.84
N TYR A 109 13.73 -0.06 -3.00
CA TYR A 109 14.39 -1.36 -3.14
C TYR A 109 15.87 -1.29 -2.77
N PHE A 110 16.57 -0.27 -3.24
CA PHE A 110 17.99 -0.05 -2.91
C PHE A 110 18.23 0.08 -1.40
N ILE A 111 17.42 0.90 -0.70
CA ILE A 111 17.52 1.04 0.76
C ILE A 111 17.27 -0.31 1.45
N ARG A 112 16.25 -1.07 1.01
CA ARG A 112 15.94 -2.39 1.58
C ARG A 112 17.09 -3.38 1.38
N GLU A 113 17.71 -3.41 0.20
CA GLU A 113 18.87 -4.28 -0.03
C GLU A 113 20.05 -3.88 0.87
N ARG A 114 20.30 -2.60 1.07
CA ARG A 114 21.32 -2.13 2.00
C ARG A 114 21.04 -2.58 3.44
N GLN A 115 19.80 -2.44 3.91
CA GLN A 115 19.37 -2.94 5.23
C GLN A 115 19.62 -4.45 5.39
N LYS A 116 19.33 -5.26 4.38
CA LYS A 116 19.62 -6.71 4.39
C LYS A 116 21.11 -7.02 4.53
N HIS A 117 21.96 -6.14 4.02
CA HIS A 117 23.43 -6.25 4.15
C HIS A 117 23.99 -5.59 5.42
N GLY A 118 23.13 -5.23 6.38
CA GLY A 118 23.52 -4.71 7.68
C GLY A 118 23.89 -3.22 7.71
N PHE A 119 23.51 -2.45 6.67
CA PHE A 119 23.65 -0.99 6.71
C PHE A 119 22.48 -0.39 7.51
N ASP A 120 22.78 0.61 8.32
CA ASP A 120 21.79 1.32 9.14
C ASP A 120 21.14 2.47 8.35
N ASP A 121 20.47 2.12 7.26
CA ASP A 121 19.71 3.07 6.45
C ASP A 121 18.24 3.10 6.91
N THR A 122 17.70 4.29 7.08
CA THR A 122 16.28 4.48 7.37
C THR A 122 15.49 4.69 6.10
N LEU A 123 14.33 4.02 5.96
CA LEU A 123 13.39 4.32 4.89
C LEU A 123 12.76 5.70 5.13
N PRO A 124 12.69 6.55 4.10
CA PRO A 124 11.91 7.78 4.21
C PRO A 124 10.42 7.46 4.39
N PRO A 125 9.59 8.42 4.86
CA PRO A 125 8.15 8.24 4.87
C PRO A 125 7.66 7.85 3.47
N LEU A 126 6.88 6.76 3.37
CA LEU A 126 6.38 6.22 2.09
C LEU A 126 4.97 6.71 1.76
N ASN A 127 4.44 7.61 2.58
CA ASN A 127 3.14 8.22 2.33
C ASN A 127 3.20 9.09 1.07
N MET A 128 2.11 9.13 0.32
CA MET A 128 2.09 9.80 -0.97
C MET A 128 0.76 10.48 -1.26
N ILE A 129 0.79 11.43 -2.19
CA ILE A 129 -0.39 12.12 -2.69
C ILE A 129 -0.57 11.77 -4.16
N PHE A 130 -1.80 11.36 -4.52
CA PHE A 130 -2.22 11.08 -5.90
C PHE A 130 -3.10 12.23 -6.39
N SER A 131 -2.52 13.07 -7.24
CA SER A 131 -3.16 14.24 -7.81
C SER A 131 -3.68 13.93 -9.21
N GLY A 132 -4.98 14.04 -9.45
CA GLY A 132 -5.57 13.78 -10.77
C GLY A 132 -7.10 13.70 -10.74
N ASN A 133 -7.70 13.84 -11.93
CA ASN A 133 -9.15 13.77 -12.11
C ASN A 133 -9.71 12.37 -11.78
N PRO A 134 -11.01 12.23 -11.51
CA PRO A 134 -11.65 10.92 -11.35
C PRO A 134 -11.43 10.05 -12.59
N GLY A 135 -11.35 8.73 -12.41
CA GLY A 135 -11.19 7.79 -13.54
C GLY A 135 -9.78 7.67 -14.12
N THR A 136 -8.81 8.47 -13.70
CA THR A 136 -7.42 8.44 -14.21
C THR A 136 -6.57 7.27 -13.72
N GLY A 137 -7.15 6.36 -12.92
CA GLY A 137 -6.48 5.14 -12.49
C GLY A 137 -5.77 5.21 -11.13
N LYS A 138 -6.00 6.26 -10.33
CA LYS A 138 -5.40 6.43 -9.00
C LYS A 138 -5.56 5.19 -8.11
N MET A 139 -6.79 4.69 -7.97
CA MET A 139 -7.09 3.49 -7.19
C MET A 139 -6.37 2.23 -7.71
N THR A 140 -6.31 2.07 -9.03
CA THR A 140 -5.63 0.94 -9.67
C THR A 140 -4.14 0.95 -9.36
N VAL A 141 -3.51 2.13 -9.44
CA VAL A 141 -2.09 2.30 -9.09
C VAL A 141 -1.87 2.09 -7.59
N ALA A 142 -2.75 2.58 -6.71
CA ALA A 142 -2.64 2.34 -5.26
C ALA A 142 -2.64 0.83 -4.95
N LYS A 143 -3.52 0.05 -5.58
CA LYS A 143 -3.53 -1.42 -5.41
C LYS A 143 -2.25 -2.08 -5.91
N MET A 144 -1.72 -1.66 -7.07
CA MET A 144 -0.44 -2.16 -7.58
C MET A 144 0.72 -1.80 -6.64
N MET A 145 0.74 -0.58 -6.09
CA MET A 145 1.73 -0.19 -5.10
C MET A 145 1.66 -1.05 -3.83
N GLY A 146 0.46 -1.40 -3.37
CA GLY A 146 0.26 -2.34 -2.27
C GLY A 146 0.88 -3.72 -2.56
N GLU A 147 0.60 -4.29 -3.75
CA GLU A 147 1.22 -5.55 -4.20
C GLU A 147 2.75 -5.45 -4.25
N ILE A 148 3.29 -4.35 -4.78
CA ILE A 148 4.75 -4.15 -4.90
C ILE A 148 5.38 -4.00 -3.52
N TYR A 149 4.88 -3.12 -2.66
CA TYR A 149 5.45 -2.91 -1.32
C TYR A 149 5.36 -4.17 -0.46
N HIS A 150 4.29 -4.94 -0.61
CA HIS A 150 4.18 -6.24 0.03
C HIS A 150 5.25 -7.21 -0.50
N SER A 151 5.46 -7.28 -1.82
CA SER A 151 6.45 -8.18 -2.42
C SER A 151 7.91 -7.87 -2.06
N VAL A 152 8.22 -6.61 -1.76
CA VAL A 152 9.58 -6.19 -1.31
C VAL A 152 9.72 -6.13 0.20
N GLY A 153 8.74 -6.58 0.94
CA GLY A 153 8.87 -6.71 2.38
C GLY A 153 8.66 -5.42 3.19
N ILE A 154 7.96 -4.44 2.65
CA ILE A 154 7.63 -3.20 3.33
C ILE A 154 6.30 -3.28 4.04
N LEU A 155 5.28 -3.79 3.35
CA LEU A 155 3.95 -3.99 3.89
C LEU A 155 3.73 -5.46 4.25
N LEU A 156 3.02 -5.72 5.31
CA LEU A 156 2.62 -7.07 5.71
C LEU A 156 1.49 -7.61 4.85
N ARG A 157 0.69 -6.74 4.26
CA ARG A 157 -0.46 -7.08 3.41
C ARG A 157 -0.49 -6.24 2.16
N PRO A 158 -0.89 -6.80 1.00
CA PRO A 158 -1.05 -6.04 -0.23
C PRO A 158 -2.33 -5.19 -0.24
N ASN A 159 -3.16 -5.29 0.80
CA ASN A 159 -4.51 -4.74 0.86
C ASN A 159 -4.50 -3.22 0.88
N VAL A 160 -5.46 -2.64 0.16
CA VAL A 160 -5.73 -1.21 0.16
C VAL A 160 -7.11 -0.98 0.77
N THR A 161 -7.13 -0.38 1.95
CA THR A 161 -8.37 0.07 2.61
C THR A 161 -8.74 1.43 2.03
N VAL A 162 -9.92 1.51 1.44
CA VAL A 162 -10.38 2.71 0.72
C VAL A 162 -11.40 3.46 1.55
N GLN A 163 -11.19 4.76 1.69
CA GLN A 163 -12.11 5.67 2.34
C GLN A 163 -12.42 6.86 1.42
N ASP A 164 -13.63 7.37 1.51
CA ASP A 164 -14.02 8.58 0.78
C ASP A 164 -14.01 9.77 1.75
N GLY A 165 -13.11 10.72 1.52
CA GLY A 165 -12.97 11.92 2.37
C GLY A 165 -14.27 12.72 2.49
N ARG A 166 -15.17 12.63 1.52
CA ARG A 166 -16.49 13.29 1.59
C ARG A 166 -17.40 12.68 2.66
N GLN A 167 -17.19 11.43 3.02
CA GLN A 167 -17.93 10.73 4.06
C GLN A 167 -17.29 10.92 5.45
N LEU A 168 -16.05 11.38 5.47
CA LEU A 168 -15.27 11.61 6.69
C LEU A 168 -15.38 13.06 7.22
N THR A 169 -16.43 13.78 6.87
CA THR A 169 -16.65 15.18 7.28
C THR A 169 -17.59 15.33 8.48
N GLY A 170 -18.12 14.23 8.98
CA GLY A 170 -19.04 14.17 10.13
C GLY A 170 -18.45 13.37 11.28
N ASP A 171 -18.92 13.67 12.48
CA ASP A 171 -18.38 13.08 13.73
C ASP A 171 -18.77 11.60 13.92
N GLY A 172 -19.86 11.12 13.31
CA GLY A 172 -20.32 9.73 13.47
C GLY A 172 -20.40 9.24 14.92
N GLY A 173 -20.37 10.16 15.91
CA GLY A 173 -20.29 9.86 17.33
C GLY A 173 -18.88 9.56 17.85
N LEU A 174 -17.83 9.73 17.03
CA LEU A 174 -16.43 9.53 17.39
C LEU A 174 -15.73 10.89 17.55
N THR A 175 -14.69 10.94 18.38
CA THR A 175 -13.75 12.05 18.36
C THR A 175 -12.85 11.95 17.12
N PRO A 176 -12.26 13.07 16.65
CA PRO A 176 -11.31 13.02 15.53
C PRO A 176 -10.15 12.05 15.75
N GLN A 177 -9.62 11.96 16.98
CA GLN A 177 -8.61 10.97 17.36
C GLN A 177 -9.08 9.54 17.18
N GLN A 178 -10.25 9.21 17.71
CA GLN A 178 -10.84 7.88 17.58
C GLN A 178 -11.12 7.54 16.10
N GLY A 179 -11.60 8.53 15.33
CA GLY A 179 -11.78 8.37 13.88
C GLY A 179 -10.47 8.04 13.16
N ALA A 180 -9.40 8.75 13.48
CA ALA A 180 -8.08 8.50 12.92
C ALA A 180 -7.54 7.11 13.30
N GLU A 181 -7.68 6.71 14.56
CA GLU A 181 -7.28 5.38 15.04
C GLU A 181 -8.06 4.25 14.33
N VAL A 182 -9.37 4.39 14.16
CA VAL A 182 -10.20 3.42 13.43
C VAL A 182 -9.74 3.27 11.99
N LEU A 183 -9.46 4.38 11.30
CA LEU A 183 -8.97 4.38 9.93
C LEU A 183 -7.59 3.71 9.81
N MET A 184 -6.65 4.07 10.69
CA MET A 184 -5.30 3.53 10.69
C MET A 184 -5.29 2.04 11.06
N ASN A 185 -6.06 1.64 12.07
CA ASN A 185 -6.18 0.24 12.46
C ASN A 185 -6.83 -0.62 11.37
N GLY A 186 -7.86 -0.11 10.69
CA GLY A 186 -8.49 -0.81 9.57
C GLY A 186 -7.57 -1.04 8.37
N ALA A 187 -6.50 -0.26 8.24
CA ALA A 187 -5.50 -0.37 7.18
C ALA A 187 -4.14 -0.92 7.67
N ALA A 188 -4.04 -1.31 8.95
CA ALA A 188 -2.78 -1.72 9.55
C ALA A 188 -2.03 -2.77 8.72
N GLY A 189 -0.75 -2.55 8.48
CA GLY A 189 0.11 -3.41 7.65
C GLY A 189 -0.12 -3.33 6.14
N GLY A 190 -1.01 -2.44 5.67
CA GLY A 190 -1.35 -2.22 4.27
C GLY A 190 -1.36 -0.74 3.88
N ILE A 191 -2.19 -0.38 2.91
CA ILE A 191 -2.36 1.00 2.45
C ILE A 191 -3.72 1.53 2.90
N LEU A 192 -3.75 2.71 3.51
CA LEU A 192 -4.94 3.53 3.69
C LEU A 192 -5.03 4.52 2.51
N TYR A 193 -5.98 4.31 1.62
CA TYR A 193 -6.25 5.22 0.51
C TYR A 193 -7.47 6.08 0.82
N ILE A 194 -7.27 7.39 0.97
CA ILE A 194 -8.35 8.36 1.19
C ILE A 194 -8.59 9.09 -0.12
N ASP A 195 -9.67 8.73 -0.82
CA ASP A 195 -10.07 9.48 -2.01
C ASP A 195 -10.75 10.79 -1.61
N HIS A 196 -10.66 11.80 -2.45
CA HIS A 196 -11.17 13.15 -2.15
C HIS A 196 -10.65 13.70 -0.80
N ALA A 197 -9.41 13.41 -0.44
CA ALA A 197 -8.82 13.92 0.81
C ALA A 197 -8.75 15.46 0.86
N ASP A 198 -8.79 16.12 -0.30
CA ASP A 198 -8.82 17.57 -0.46
C ASP A 198 -10.07 18.25 0.14
N VAL A 199 -11.09 17.49 0.51
CA VAL A 199 -12.28 18.03 1.18
C VAL A 199 -12.17 18.04 2.71
N LEU A 200 -11.30 17.20 3.29
CA LEU A 200 -11.16 17.08 4.75
C LEU A 200 -10.88 18.43 5.44
N PRO A 201 -9.94 19.27 4.95
CA PRO A 201 -9.65 20.55 5.61
C PRO A 201 -10.77 21.59 5.52
N ARG A 202 -11.92 21.28 4.89
CA ARG A 202 -13.01 22.24 4.69
C ARG A 202 -14.04 22.28 5.82
N SER A 203 -14.07 21.26 6.67
CA SER A 203 -14.89 21.22 7.88
C SER A 203 -14.00 21.20 9.12
N GLU A 204 -14.47 21.75 10.22
CA GLU A 204 -13.72 21.74 11.48
C GLU A 204 -13.39 20.30 11.93
N TRP A 205 -14.38 19.41 11.85
CA TRP A 205 -14.18 18.01 12.20
C TRP A 205 -13.21 17.29 11.24
N GLY A 206 -13.35 17.51 9.94
CA GLY A 206 -12.46 16.93 8.94
C GLY A 206 -11.02 17.43 9.05
N LEU A 207 -10.83 18.71 9.39
CA LEU A 207 -9.50 19.26 9.66
C LEU A 207 -8.89 18.62 10.90
N ALA A 208 -9.64 18.52 12.00
CA ALA A 208 -9.18 17.87 13.23
C ALA A 208 -8.88 16.38 13.02
N LEU A 209 -9.70 15.65 12.24
CA LEU A 209 -9.42 14.28 11.84
C LEU A 209 -8.11 14.19 11.04
N PHE A 210 -7.90 15.10 10.10
CA PHE A 210 -6.70 15.14 9.28
C PHE A 210 -5.44 15.40 10.10
N GLU A 211 -5.50 16.33 11.07
CA GLU A 211 -4.42 16.59 12.02
C GLU A 211 -4.15 15.38 12.92
N ALA A 212 -5.18 14.68 13.37
CA ALA A 212 -5.06 13.44 14.13
C ALA A 212 -4.40 12.32 13.30
N LEU A 213 -4.75 12.18 12.03
CA LEU A 213 -4.09 11.25 11.10
C LEU A 213 -2.60 11.57 10.95
N LEU A 214 -2.24 12.84 10.78
CA LEU A 214 -0.83 13.27 10.69
C LEU A 214 -0.06 13.00 11.96
N SER A 215 -0.68 13.22 13.12
CA SER A 215 -0.09 12.90 14.42
C SER A 215 0.21 11.41 14.54
N ASN A 216 -0.73 10.55 14.13
CA ASN A 216 -0.56 9.10 14.15
C ASN A 216 0.57 8.62 13.20
N LEU A 217 0.78 9.28 12.06
CA LEU A 217 1.89 8.97 11.16
C LEU A 217 3.28 9.22 11.77
N SER A 218 3.34 10.05 12.82
CA SER A 218 4.58 10.36 13.56
C SER A 218 4.88 9.34 14.65
N THR A 219 3.97 8.40 14.93
CA THR A 219 4.15 7.40 15.98
C THR A 219 4.73 6.11 15.41
N GLU A 220 5.61 5.43 16.15
CA GLU A 220 6.16 4.12 15.76
C GLU A 220 5.06 3.06 15.60
N GLU A 221 3.96 3.20 16.30
CA GLU A 221 2.85 2.25 16.27
C GLU A 221 2.12 2.19 14.92
N CYS A 222 2.16 3.27 14.15
CA CYS A 222 1.51 3.37 12.84
C CYS A 222 2.47 3.27 11.65
N GLY A 223 3.78 3.07 11.90
CA GLY A 223 4.82 2.99 10.88
C GLY A 223 4.69 1.85 9.87
N ASP A 224 3.76 0.92 10.11
CA ASP A 224 3.49 -0.21 9.23
C ASP A 224 2.37 0.05 8.21
N THR A 225 1.77 1.24 8.23
CA THR A 225 0.68 1.63 7.34
C THR A 225 1.12 2.77 6.44
N ILE A 226 0.95 2.62 5.14
CA ILE A 226 1.22 3.69 4.17
C ILE A 226 -0.10 4.43 3.90
N VAL A 227 -0.09 5.75 4.02
CA VAL A 227 -1.25 6.58 3.69
C VAL A 227 -1.10 7.20 2.31
N VAL A 228 -2.14 7.06 1.49
CA VAL A 228 -2.23 7.65 0.17
C VAL A 228 -3.43 8.58 0.12
N LEU A 229 -3.18 9.85 -0.16
CA LEU A 229 -4.23 10.86 -0.30
C LEU A 229 -4.55 11.07 -1.78
N GLY A 230 -5.80 10.85 -2.18
CA GLY A 230 -6.30 11.14 -3.52
C GLY A 230 -7.04 12.47 -3.57
N GLY A 231 -6.85 13.26 -4.63
CA GLY A 231 -7.58 14.51 -4.79
C GLY A 231 -7.45 15.12 -6.18
N TYR A 232 -8.23 16.17 -6.43
CA TYR A 232 -8.16 16.96 -7.66
C TYR A 232 -6.91 17.83 -7.69
N PRO A 233 -6.24 18.01 -8.85
CA PRO A 233 -4.96 18.72 -8.94
C PRO A 233 -5.01 20.12 -8.29
N GLU A 234 -5.93 20.98 -8.73
CA GLU A 234 -6.03 22.34 -8.21
C GLU A 234 -6.30 22.42 -6.70
N ARG A 235 -6.93 21.37 -6.13
CA ARG A 235 -7.29 21.31 -4.72
C ARG A 235 -6.16 20.74 -3.88
N VAL A 236 -5.44 19.76 -4.42
CA VAL A 236 -4.22 19.22 -3.80
C VAL A 236 -3.16 20.32 -3.70
N ASP A 237 -2.97 21.10 -4.77
CA ASP A 237 -2.02 22.21 -4.75
C ASP A 237 -2.37 23.22 -3.66
N LYS A 238 -3.64 23.63 -3.56
CA LYS A 238 -4.12 24.52 -2.48
C LYS A 238 -3.91 23.92 -1.08
N MET A 239 -4.17 22.62 -0.91
CA MET A 239 -3.96 21.93 0.36
C MET A 239 -2.49 21.95 0.78
N LEU A 240 -1.57 21.77 -0.18
CA LEU A 240 -0.12 21.84 0.05
C LEU A 240 0.38 23.27 0.28
N GLU A 241 -0.25 24.28 -0.34
CA GLU A 241 0.04 25.70 -0.11
C GLU A 241 -0.43 26.13 1.29
N MET A 242 -1.63 25.71 1.70
CA MET A 242 -2.18 26.04 3.02
C MET A 242 -1.43 25.37 4.17
N ASN A 243 -0.89 24.18 3.95
CA ASN A 243 -0.11 23.44 4.94
C ASN A 243 1.17 22.85 4.33
N PRO A 244 2.25 23.65 4.20
CA PRO A 244 3.53 23.18 3.65
C PRO A 244 4.17 22.03 4.43
N ALA A 245 3.84 21.88 5.73
CA ALA A 245 4.35 20.80 6.57
C ALA A 245 3.88 19.40 6.09
N LEU A 246 2.80 19.32 5.30
CA LEU A 246 2.35 18.08 4.68
C LEU A 246 3.43 17.40 3.84
N LYS A 247 4.34 18.16 3.23
CA LYS A 247 5.44 17.61 2.44
C LYS A 247 6.41 16.75 3.26
N ASN A 248 6.48 16.96 4.56
CA ASN A 248 7.29 16.15 5.46
C ASN A 248 6.66 14.76 5.70
N TYR A 249 5.34 14.69 5.71
CA TYR A 249 4.60 13.44 5.86
C TYR A 249 4.36 12.73 4.53
N PHE A 250 4.16 13.50 3.45
CA PHE A 250 3.87 13.04 2.09
C PHE A 250 4.92 13.57 1.11
N PRO A 251 6.13 13.03 1.13
CA PRO A 251 7.22 13.53 0.29
C PRO A 251 7.01 13.26 -1.20
N TYR A 252 6.09 12.36 -1.55
CA TYR A 252 5.85 11.96 -2.93
C TYR A 252 4.49 12.44 -3.41
N VAL A 253 4.49 13.23 -4.49
CA VAL A 253 3.28 13.67 -5.19
C VAL A 253 3.30 13.09 -6.59
N PHE A 254 2.35 12.22 -6.89
CA PHE A 254 2.21 11.57 -8.19
C PHE A 254 1.04 12.18 -8.96
N SER A 255 1.33 12.73 -10.14
CA SER A 255 0.34 13.38 -11.00
C SER A 255 -0.22 12.41 -12.02
N PHE A 256 -1.54 12.28 -12.03
CA PHE A 256 -2.31 11.45 -12.94
C PHE A 256 -2.97 12.36 -13.99
N ASN A 257 -2.37 12.43 -15.17
CA ASN A 257 -2.92 13.19 -16.28
C ASN A 257 -4.14 12.48 -16.86
N ASP A 258 -5.04 13.24 -17.47
CA ASP A 258 -6.15 12.68 -18.22
C ASP A 258 -5.64 11.87 -19.41
N TYR A 259 -6.36 10.80 -19.73
CA TYR A 259 -6.08 9.98 -20.90
C TYR A 259 -6.49 10.70 -22.18
N THR A 260 -5.73 10.50 -23.24
CA THR A 260 -6.13 10.93 -24.59
C THR A 260 -7.29 10.06 -25.12
N PRO A 261 -8.04 10.52 -26.15
CA PRO A 261 -9.07 9.70 -26.76
C PRO A 261 -8.57 8.33 -27.27
N GLU A 262 -7.34 8.31 -27.78
CA GLU A 262 -6.68 7.09 -28.25
C GLU A 262 -6.36 6.13 -27.12
N GLU A 263 -5.88 6.65 -25.99
CA GLU A 263 -5.61 5.87 -24.77
C GLU A 263 -6.90 5.33 -24.16
N LEU A 264 -7.97 6.14 -24.13
CA LEU A 264 -9.30 5.69 -23.67
C LEU A 264 -9.84 4.56 -24.54
N MET A 265 -9.64 4.63 -25.86
CA MET A 265 -10.02 3.56 -26.76
C MET A 265 -9.25 2.27 -26.49
N GLN A 266 -7.94 2.36 -26.28
CA GLN A 266 -7.11 1.21 -25.92
C GLN A 266 -7.52 0.59 -24.58
N ILE A 267 -7.86 1.42 -23.58
CA ILE A 267 -8.37 0.96 -22.29
C ILE A 267 -9.68 0.18 -22.48
N ALA A 268 -10.59 0.71 -23.32
CA ALA A 268 -11.86 0.03 -23.60
C ALA A 268 -11.64 -1.32 -24.30
N GLU A 269 -10.74 -1.38 -25.28
CA GLU A 269 -10.38 -2.63 -25.98
C GLU A 269 -9.78 -3.67 -25.03
N ASN A 270 -8.89 -3.25 -24.11
CA ASN A 270 -8.30 -4.14 -23.11
C ASN A 270 -9.35 -4.70 -22.14
N LYS A 271 -10.25 -3.83 -21.64
CA LYS A 271 -11.36 -4.28 -20.78
C LYS A 271 -12.31 -5.25 -21.47
N LEU A 272 -12.53 -5.10 -22.77
CA LEU A 272 -13.31 -6.05 -23.55
C LEU A 272 -12.59 -7.38 -23.69
N LYS A 273 -11.28 -7.35 -24.01
CA LYS A 273 -10.44 -8.56 -24.13
C LYS A 273 -10.42 -9.36 -22.82
N GLU A 274 -10.32 -8.70 -21.66
CA GLU A 274 -10.37 -9.36 -20.35
C GLU A 274 -11.68 -10.15 -20.14
N LYS A 275 -12.77 -9.68 -20.78
CA LYS A 275 -14.09 -10.32 -20.74
C LYS A 275 -14.34 -11.24 -21.95
N ALA A 276 -13.32 -11.54 -22.76
CA ALA A 276 -13.41 -12.29 -24.00
C ALA A 276 -14.37 -11.67 -25.06
N TYR A 277 -14.54 -10.34 -25.05
CA TYR A 277 -15.28 -9.61 -26.09
C TYR A 277 -14.35 -8.90 -27.05
N VAL A 278 -14.86 -8.66 -28.26
CA VAL A 278 -14.16 -7.88 -29.31
C VAL A 278 -15.13 -6.87 -29.90
N PHE A 279 -14.66 -5.66 -30.20
CA PHE A 279 -15.47 -4.70 -30.93
C PHE A 279 -15.78 -5.19 -32.35
N HIS A 280 -17.02 -5.10 -32.76
CA HIS A 280 -17.33 -5.13 -34.19
C HIS A 280 -16.78 -3.84 -34.83
N PRO A 281 -16.19 -3.90 -36.07
CA PRO A 281 -15.55 -2.74 -36.70
C PRO A 281 -16.39 -1.46 -36.68
N LYS A 282 -17.66 -1.53 -37.07
CA LYS A 282 -18.60 -0.38 -37.03
C LYS A 282 -18.84 0.15 -35.61
N ALA A 283 -18.94 -0.75 -34.63
CA ALA A 283 -19.10 -0.35 -33.23
C ALA A 283 -17.85 0.35 -32.69
N ARG A 284 -16.68 -0.08 -33.11
CA ARG A 284 -15.39 0.57 -32.76
C ARG A 284 -15.32 2.00 -33.27
N GLU A 285 -15.73 2.26 -34.50
CA GLU A 285 -15.76 3.61 -35.10
C GLU A 285 -16.72 4.53 -34.32
N VAL A 286 -17.96 4.09 -34.14
CA VAL A 286 -18.98 4.86 -33.40
C VAL A 286 -18.53 5.15 -31.97
N PHE A 287 -17.97 4.16 -31.28
CA PHE A 287 -17.48 4.35 -29.91
C PHE A 287 -16.31 5.32 -29.87
N GLY A 288 -15.38 5.26 -30.83
CA GLY A 288 -14.29 6.22 -30.96
C GLY A 288 -14.76 7.66 -31.19
N GLU A 289 -15.81 7.86 -32.00
CA GLU A 289 -16.42 9.18 -32.20
C GLU A 289 -17.10 9.70 -30.93
N LEU A 290 -17.77 8.84 -30.18
CA LEU A 290 -18.37 9.18 -28.88
C LEU A 290 -17.33 9.62 -27.86
N ILE A 291 -16.21 8.90 -27.77
CA ILE A 291 -15.08 9.28 -26.91
C ILE A 291 -14.54 10.66 -27.29
N ARG A 292 -14.30 10.92 -28.60
CA ARG A 292 -13.80 12.22 -29.06
C ARG A 292 -14.74 13.35 -28.72
N LYS A 293 -16.04 13.18 -28.98
CA LYS A 293 -17.06 14.18 -28.63
C LYS A 293 -17.13 14.44 -27.12
N ALA A 294 -17.06 13.38 -26.30
CA ALA A 294 -17.03 13.53 -24.86
C ALA A 294 -15.75 14.25 -24.39
N TYR A 295 -14.63 13.95 -25.00
CA TYR A 295 -13.34 14.59 -24.71
C TYR A 295 -13.31 16.08 -25.10
N GLU A 296 -13.89 16.46 -26.24
CA GLU A 296 -14.01 17.85 -26.68
C GLU A 296 -14.94 18.68 -25.79
N ASN A 297 -16.02 18.08 -25.30
CA ASN A 297 -17.01 18.73 -24.43
C ASN A 297 -16.70 18.58 -22.93
N ARG A 298 -15.51 18.08 -22.57
CA ARG A 298 -15.15 17.88 -21.17
C ARG A 298 -14.99 19.21 -20.43
N ASP A 299 -15.39 19.22 -19.19
CA ASP A 299 -15.03 20.27 -18.24
C ASP A 299 -13.65 20.00 -17.61
N LYS A 300 -13.18 20.90 -16.74
CA LYS A 300 -11.87 20.78 -16.07
C LYS A 300 -11.73 19.53 -15.19
N ASN A 301 -12.83 18.91 -14.81
CA ASN A 301 -12.88 17.78 -13.90
C ASN A 301 -13.29 16.49 -14.62
N PHE A 302 -13.12 16.46 -15.94
CA PHE A 302 -13.39 15.28 -16.74
C PHE A 302 -12.49 14.11 -16.29
N GLY A 303 -13.10 12.97 -15.95
CA GLY A 303 -12.44 11.77 -15.52
C GLY A 303 -13.28 10.51 -15.77
#